data_05c68a8f19da90a12dee71f310939f76
#
_entry.id   05c68a8f19da90a12dee71f310939f76
#
_cell.length_a   1.000
_cell.length_b   1.000
_cell.length_c   1.000
_cell.angle_alpha   90.00
_cell.angle_beta   90.00
_cell.angle_gamma   90.00
#
_symmetry.space_group_name_H-M   'P 1'
#
loop_
_entity.id
_entity.type
_entity.pdbx_description
1 polymer ?
#
loop_
_entity_poly.entity_id
_entity_poly.type
_entity_poly.pdbx_seq_one_letter_code
_entity_poly.pdbx_strand_id
1 'polypeptide(L)'
;MKASLLGKLDTLTDRHEEVSALLGDGETIADQARFRDLSREYAELETVVQCYRDYSRVSSDLEEARAMLDESDPEMREMAREEIESGGERLAELERELQALLLPRDPRDSQNVFLEIRAGTGGDEAAIFSGDLFRMYSRYAERQGWKIEVLSERPGEHGGYKEIISRVEGRDVYARLKFESGAHRVQRVPETESQGRIHTSACTVAIMAEPDEMDEIEINKSDLRVDTYRSSGAGGQHVNKTDSAVRLTHLPTGIVVECQDERSQHKNRARAMSLLQARLMTRAQDQQAEEQAAERRNLVGTGDRSDRIRTYNFPQGRLTDHRINLTLYKLSEVMEGDLDAVVEPLRHEYQADQLAALAEG
;
A
#
# COMPACT_ATOMS: atom_id res chain seq x y z
N MET A 1 -11.44 -14.68 24.12
CA MET A 1 -10.14 -14.27 23.53
C MET A 1 -8.94 -14.99 24.16
N LYS A 2 -7.78 -15.14 23.42
CA LYS A 2 -6.50 -15.68 23.98
C LYS A 2 -5.85 -14.66 24.92
N ALA A 3 -5.19 -15.13 25.99
CA ALA A 3 -4.52 -14.27 26.98
C ALA A 3 -3.41 -13.37 26.35
N SER A 4 -2.71 -13.87 25.32
CA SER A 4 -1.70 -13.10 24.57
C SER A 4 -2.29 -11.90 23.82
N LEU A 5 -3.52 -12.02 23.30
CA LEU A 5 -4.21 -10.92 22.63
C LEU A 5 -4.71 -9.87 23.64
N LEU A 6 -5.19 -10.30 24.79
CA LEU A 6 -5.58 -9.39 25.88
C LEU A 6 -4.38 -8.58 26.35
N GLY A 7 -3.21 -9.20 26.57
CA GLY A 7 -2.00 -8.47 26.95
C GLY A 7 -1.52 -7.46 25.88
N LYS A 8 -1.74 -7.74 24.60
CA LYS A 8 -1.48 -6.75 23.52
C LYS A 8 -2.44 -5.57 23.59
N LEU A 9 -3.74 -5.84 23.84
CA LEU A 9 -4.76 -4.80 23.97
C LEU A 9 -4.51 -3.90 25.18
N ASP A 10 -4.08 -4.46 26.29
CA ASP A 10 -3.67 -3.68 27.47
C ASP A 10 -2.50 -2.74 27.13
N THR A 11 -1.46 -3.26 26.45
CA THR A 11 -0.32 -2.44 26.00
C THR A 11 -0.74 -1.33 25.04
N LEU A 12 -1.70 -1.59 24.13
CA LEU A 12 -2.22 -0.57 23.21
C LEU A 12 -3.04 0.49 23.95
N THR A 13 -3.76 0.10 25.00
CA THR A 13 -4.51 1.03 25.86
C THR A 13 -3.55 1.96 26.62
N ASP A 14 -2.49 1.42 27.22
CA ASP A 14 -1.45 2.20 27.88
C ASP A 14 -0.79 3.17 26.89
N ARG A 15 -0.49 2.71 25.69
CA ARG A 15 0.10 3.56 24.64
C ARG A 15 -0.84 4.67 24.19
N HIS A 16 -2.13 4.40 24.06
CA HIS A 16 -3.14 5.41 23.73
C HIS A 16 -3.19 6.53 24.81
N GLU A 17 -3.13 6.16 26.09
CA GLU A 17 -3.10 7.14 27.19
C GLU A 17 -1.82 7.97 27.15
N GLU A 18 -0.66 7.35 26.89
CA GLU A 18 0.62 8.04 26.73
C GLU A 18 0.58 9.04 25.56
N VAL A 19 0.10 8.62 24.39
CA VAL A 19 -0.01 9.49 23.19
C VAL A 19 -0.99 10.63 23.45
N SER A 20 -2.10 10.37 24.14
CA SER A 20 -3.06 11.41 24.56
C SER A 20 -2.41 12.47 25.46
N ALA A 21 -1.57 12.04 26.40
CA ALA A 21 -0.84 12.95 27.27
C ALA A 21 0.21 13.78 26.49
N LEU A 22 0.94 13.13 25.55
CA LEU A 22 1.94 13.80 24.71
C LEU A 22 1.32 14.85 23.77
N LEU A 23 0.12 14.61 23.24
CA LEU A 23 -0.61 15.57 22.40
C LEU A 23 -1.05 16.82 23.20
N GLY A 24 -1.19 16.71 24.54
CA GLY A 24 -1.46 17.85 25.43
C GLY A 24 -0.22 18.62 25.84
N ASP A 25 1.00 18.14 25.51
CA ASP A 25 2.24 18.76 25.90
C ASP A 25 2.61 19.95 24.99
N GLY A 26 3.04 21.07 25.62
CA GLY A 26 3.38 22.30 24.93
C GLY A 26 4.57 22.18 23.96
N GLU A 27 5.55 21.31 24.25
CA GLU A 27 6.70 21.06 23.36
C GLU A 27 6.27 20.29 22.10
N THR A 28 5.39 19.33 22.27
CA THR A 28 4.83 18.54 21.16
C THR A 28 3.95 19.40 20.23
N ILE A 29 3.15 20.31 20.79
CA ILE A 29 2.30 21.24 20.02
C ILE A 29 3.17 22.21 19.18
N ALA A 30 4.35 22.58 19.66
CA ALA A 30 5.28 23.46 18.94
C ALA A 30 5.96 22.75 17.74
N ASP A 31 6.07 21.42 17.76
CA ASP A 31 6.63 20.60 16.68
C ASP A 31 5.51 20.01 15.81
N GLN A 32 5.23 20.67 14.69
CA GLN A 32 4.14 20.28 13.78
C GLN A 32 4.30 18.87 13.17
N ALA A 33 5.52 18.40 12.94
CA ALA A 33 5.76 17.08 12.39
C ALA A 33 5.40 16.00 13.43
N ARG A 34 5.96 16.12 14.62
CA ARG A 34 5.70 15.24 15.75
C ARG A 34 4.23 15.25 16.18
N PHE A 35 3.59 16.42 16.20
CA PHE A 35 2.15 16.52 16.51
C PHE A 35 1.29 15.79 15.49
N ARG A 36 1.63 15.88 14.19
CA ARG A 36 0.89 15.18 13.13
C ARG A 36 1.03 13.67 13.26
N ASP A 37 2.23 13.16 13.51
CA ASP A 37 2.50 11.74 13.66
C ASP A 37 1.78 11.15 14.87
N LEU A 38 1.87 11.83 16.02
CA LEU A 38 1.14 11.43 17.22
C LEU A 38 -0.38 11.52 17.06
N SER A 39 -0.89 12.51 16.32
CA SER A 39 -2.33 12.62 16.04
C SER A 39 -2.83 11.47 15.18
N ARG A 40 -2.02 11.01 14.22
CA ARG A 40 -2.32 9.83 13.42
C ARG A 40 -2.32 8.57 14.28
N GLU A 41 -1.27 8.37 15.07
CA GLU A 41 -1.16 7.23 16.01
C GLU A 41 -2.34 7.20 16.98
N TYR A 42 -2.73 8.35 17.55
CA TYR A 42 -3.89 8.47 18.43
C TYR A 42 -5.18 7.99 17.75
N ALA A 43 -5.45 8.48 16.54
CA ALA A 43 -6.67 8.11 15.80
C ALA A 43 -6.72 6.61 15.43
N GLU A 44 -5.56 6.00 15.16
CA GLU A 44 -5.46 4.56 14.91
C GLU A 44 -5.73 3.74 16.17
N LEU A 45 -5.14 4.13 17.30
CA LEU A 45 -5.30 3.46 18.59
C LEU A 45 -6.71 3.65 19.16
N GLU A 46 -7.34 4.81 18.99
CA GLU A 46 -8.66 5.12 19.55
C GLU A 46 -9.73 4.11 19.16
N THR A 47 -9.76 3.69 17.88
CA THR A 47 -10.73 2.72 17.38
C THR A 47 -10.56 1.36 18.08
N VAL A 48 -9.32 0.90 18.26
CA VAL A 48 -9.01 -0.37 18.91
C VAL A 48 -9.37 -0.30 20.40
N VAL A 49 -8.96 0.76 21.08
CA VAL A 49 -9.19 0.96 22.52
C VAL A 49 -10.67 1.08 22.85
N GLN A 50 -11.44 1.79 22.00
CA GLN A 50 -12.88 1.90 22.19
C GLN A 50 -13.58 0.55 22.06
N CYS A 51 -13.25 -0.24 21.04
CA CYS A 51 -13.78 -1.59 20.86
C CYS A 51 -13.38 -2.51 22.03
N TYR A 52 -12.15 -2.39 22.54
CA TYR A 52 -11.69 -3.16 23.70
C TYR A 52 -12.41 -2.76 25.00
N ARG A 53 -12.69 -1.49 25.22
CA ARG A 53 -13.49 -1.02 26.35
C ARG A 53 -14.89 -1.57 26.30
N ASP A 54 -15.52 -1.59 25.11
CA ASP A 54 -16.85 -2.18 24.94
C ASP A 54 -16.83 -3.70 25.18
N TYR A 55 -15.81 -4.41 24.68
CA TYR A 55 -15.59 -5.82 24.94
C TYR A 55 -15.46 -6.11 26.45
N SER A 56 -14.64 -5.33 27.15
CA SER A 56 -14.39 -5.49 28.59
C SER A 56 -15.65 -5.24 29.40
N ARG A 57 -16.44 -4.22 29.03
CA ARG A 57 -17.72 -3.91 29.67
C ARG A 57 -18.71 -5.08 29.50
N VAL A 58 -18.95 -5.53 28.26
CA VAL A 58 -19.88 -6.64 27.99
C VAL A 58 -19.41 -7.93 28.68
N SER A 59 -18.10 -8.17 28.74
CA SER A 59 -17.54 -9.32 29.47
C SER A 59 -17.83 -9.26 30.97
N SER A 60 -17.71 -8.07 31.58
CA SER A 60 -18.03 -7.85 33.00
C SER A 60 -19.54 -8.03 33.28
N ASP A 61 -20.36 -7.42 32.42
CA ASP A 61 -21.84 -7.55 32.52
C ASP A 61 -22.29 -9.02 32.46
N LEU A 62 -21.64 -9.79 31.56
CA LEU A 62 -21.91 -11.26 31.47
C LEU A 62 -21.45 -12.06 32.68
N GLU A 63 -20.35 -11.67 33.33
CA GLU A 63 -19.92 -12.30 34.59
C GLU A 63 -20.91 -12.00 35.73
N GLU A 64 -21.39 -10.76 35.81
CA GLU A 64 -22.42 -10.36 36.77
C GLU A 64 -23.74 -11.08 36.49
N ALA A 65 -24.21 -11.16 35.25
CA ALA A 65 -25.40 -11.88 34.87
C ALA A 65 -25.29 -13.38 35.20
N ARG A 66 -24.12 -13.99 35.01
CA ARG A 66 -23.90 -15.40 35.42
C ARG A 66 -23.99 -15.59 36.94
N ALA A 67 -23.49 -14.64 37.73
CA ALA A 67 -23.63 -14.69 39.16
C ALA A 67 -25.12 -14.59 39.62
N MET A 68 -25.92 -13.80 38.87
CA MET A 68 -27.38 -13.68 39.17
C MET A 68 -28.18 -14.96 38.89
N LEU A 69 -27.66 -15.93 38.12
CA LEU A 69 -28.32 -17.22 37.91
C LEU A 69 -28.43 -18.05 39.21
N ASP A 70 -27.56 -17.81 40.19
CA ASP A 70 -27.55 -18.49 41.49
C ASP A 70 -28.52 -17.84 42.51
N GLU A 71 -29.16 -16.72 42.14
CA GLU A 71 -30.16 -16.03 42.94
C GLU A 71 -31.44 -16.89 43.11
N SER A 72 -32.15 -16.71 44.22
CA SER A 72 -33.34 -17.46 44.51
C SER A 72 -34.60 -16.95 43.78
N ASP A 73 -34.58 -15.70 43.29
CA ASP A 73 -35.68 -15.05 42.58
C ASP A 73 -35.84 -15.58 41.15
N PRO A 74 -37.00 -16.12 40.74
CA PRO A 74 -37.22 -16.58 39.38
C PRO A 74 -37.18 -15.50 38.32
N GLU A 75 -37.65 -14.27 38.62
CA GLU A 75 -37.64 -13.15 37.67
C GLU A 75 -36.22 -12.68 37.39
N MET A 76 -35.37 -12.58 38.42
CA MET A 76 -33.95 -12.24 38.27
C MET A 76 -33.21 -13.28 37.43
N ARG A 77 -33.50 -14.57 37.57
CA ARG A 77 -32.88 -15.62 36.74
C ARG A 77 -33.33 -15.59 35.29
N GLU A 78 -34.56 -15.18 35.00
CA GLU A 78 -35.04 -15.03 33.62
C GLU A 78 -34.35 -13.86 32.94
N MET A 79 -34.29 -12.70 33.59
CA MET A 79 -33.52 -11.53 33.10
C MET A 79 -32.05 -11.87 32.85
N ALA A 80 -31.41 -12.57 33.80
CA ALA A 80 -30.01 -12.98 33.64
C ALA A 80 -29.81 -13.91 32.44
N ARG A 81 -30.74 -14.77 32.10
CA ARG A 81 -30.67 -15.64 30.93
C ARG A 81 -30.77 -14.85 29.62
N GLU A 82 -31.70 -13.91 29.54
CA GLU A 82 -31.82 -13.02 28.36
C GLU A 82 -30.56 -12.18 28.15
N GLU A 83 -29.99 -11.67 29.24
CA GLU A 83 -28.78 -10.90 29.21
C GLU A 83 -27.53 -11.73 28.80
N ILE A 84 -27.44 -12.98 29.26
CA ILE A 84 -26.37 -13.91 28.87
C ILE A 84 -26.48 -14.28 27.38
N GLU A 85 -27.68 -14.49 26.86
CA GLU A 85 -27.87 -14.80 25.44
C GLU A 85 -27.49 -13.61 24.54
N SER A 86 -28.07 -12.43 24.78
CA SER A 86 -27.80 -11.23 23.98
C SER A 86 -26.36 -10.71 24.13
N GLY A 87 -25.84 -10.70 25.37
CA GLY A 87 -24.47 -10.29 25.66
C GLY A 87 -23.44 -11.26 25.08
N GLY A 88 -23.75 -12.56 25.04
CA GLY A 88 -22.93 -13.59 24.45
C GLY A 88 -22.72 -13.37 22.92
N GLU A 89 -23.80 -13.06 22.21
CA GLU A 89 -23.74 -12.71 20.77
C GLU A 89 -22.91 -11.44 20.54
N ARG A 90 -23.14 -10.41 21.34
CA ARG A 90 -22.40 -9.15 21.26
C ARG A 90 -20.91 -9.32 21.58
N LEU A 91 -20.58 -10.14 22.57
CA LEU A 91 -19.19 -10.44 22.92
C LEU A 91 -18.45 -11.13 21.76
N ALA A 92 -19.11 -12.10 21.11
CA ALA A 92 -18.54 -12.80 19.97
C ALA A 92 -18.36 -11.88 18.73
N GLU A 93 -19.22 -10.87 18.56
CA GLU A 93 -19.09 -9.86 17.53
C GLU A 93 -17.91 -8.94 17.81
N LEU A 94 -17.79 -8.40 19.03
CA LEU A 94 -16.68 -7.54 19.47
C LEU A 94 -15.35 -8.29 19.42
N GLU A 95 -15.32 -9.59 19.74
CA GLU A 95 -14.10 -10.39 19.61
C GLU A 95 -13.62 -10.49 18.16
N ARG A 96 -14.53 -10.69 17.20
CA ARG A 96 -14.19 -10.69 15.77
C ARG A 96 -13.72 -9.33 15.29
N GLU A 97 -14.37 -8.26 15.74
CA GLU A 97 -13.98 -6.89 15.40
C GLU A 97 -12.60 -6.55 15.95
N LEU A 98 -12.31 -6.87 17.22
CA LEU A 98 -10.99 -6.69 17.82
C LEU A 98 -9.89 -7.48 17.09
N GLN A 99 -10.17 -8.72 16.74
CA GLN A 99 -9.23 -9.53 15.97
C GLN A 99 -8.91 -8.87 14.62
N ALA A 100 -9.90 -8.33 13.93
CA ALA A 100 -9.71 -7.62 12.67
C ALA A 100 -8.92 -6.31 12.85
N LEU A 101 -9.17 -5.56 13.94
CA LEU A 101 -8.46 -4.32 14.26
C LEU A 101 -7.01 -4.54 14.68
N LEU A 102 -6.69 -5.70 15.27
CA LEU A 102 -5.32 -6.07 15.67
C LEU A 102 -4.46 -6.60 14.51
N LEU A 103 -5.05 -6.79 13.33
CA LEU A 103 -4.26 -7.17 12.16
C LEU A 103 -3.26 -6.07 11.82
N PRO A 104 -2.01 -6.43 11.51
CA PRO A 104 -1.04 -5.45 11.05
C PRO A 104 -1.55 -4.79 9.78
N ARG A 105 -1.78 -3.47 9.84
CA ARG A 105 -2.12 -2.69 8.65
C ARG A 105 -0.87 -2.55 7.78
N ASP A 106 -1.01 -2.78 6.50
CA ASP A 106 0.05 -2.42 5.56
C ASP A 106 0.18 -0.89 5.56
N PRO A 107 1.36 -0.32 5.89
CA PRO A 107 1.54 1.13 5.89
C PRO A 107 1.21 1.77 4.53
N ARG A 108 1.25 0.99 3.46
CA ARG A 108 0.88 1.44 2.12
C ARG A 108 -0.63 1.54 1.89
N ASP A 109 -1.46 0.99 2.79
CA ASP A 109 -2.93 0.94 2.61
C ASP A 109 -3.55 2.34 2.46
N SER A 110 -2.96 3.38 3.06
CA SER A 110 -3.40 4.77 2.96
C SER A 110 -2.80 5.54 1.77
N GLN A 111 -1.89 4.91 1.02
CA GLN A 111 -1.20 5.58 -0.10
C GLN A 111 -2.07 5.62 -1.36
N ASN A 112 -1.80 6.62 -2.20
CA ASN A 112 -2.27 6.65 -3.58
C ASN A 112 -1.59 5.53 -4.39
N VAL A 113 -2.09 5.25 -5.59
CA VAL A 113 -1.52 4.19 -6.41
C VAL A 113 -1.26 4.63 -7.84
N PHE A 114 -0.28 3.97 -8.45
CA PHE A 114 -0.15 3.90 -9.90
C PHE A 114 -0.88 2.64 -10.39
N LEU A 115 -1.90 2.84 -11.22
CA LEU A 115 -2.62 1.79 -11.93
C LEU A 115 -2.03 1.67 -13.32
N GLU A 116 -1.38 0.55 -13.60
CA GLU A 116 -0.84 0.21 -14.91
C GLU A 116 -1.64 -0.94 -15.50
N ILE A 117 -2.14 -0.79 -16.72
CA ILE A 117 -2.81 -1.85 -17.47
C ILE A 117 -2.09 -2.02 -18.80
N ARG A 118 -1.69 -3.25 -19.11
CA ARG A 118 -1.03 -3.60 -20.36
C ARG A 118 -1.78 -4.70 -21.10
N ALA A 119 -1.91 -4.55 -22.40
CA ALA A 119 -2.34 -5.63 -23.26
C ALA A 119 -1.31 -6.76 -23.23
N GLY A 120 -1.76 -7.97 -22.91
CA GLY A 120 -0.96 -9.18 -22.93
C GLY A 120 -1.21 -10.01 -24.18
N THR A 121 -1.43 -11.32 -23.99
CA THR A 121 -1.71 -12.25 -25.09
C THR A 121 -3.10 -11.99 -25.68
N GLY A 122 -3.18 -11.74 -27.00
CA GLY A 122 -4.47 -11.55 -27.70
C GLY A 122 -4.50 -10.44 -28.75
N GLY A 123 -3.38 -9.74 -28.96
CA GLY A 123 -3.28 -8.67 -29.97
C GLY A 123 -4.26 -7.52 -29.73
N ASP A 124 -5.00 -7.11 -30.76
CA ASP A 124 -5.92 -5.96 -30.68
C ASP A 124 -7.04 -6.17 -29.66
N GLU A 125 -7.53 -7.40 -29.53
CA GLU A 125 -8.56 -7.71 -28.53
C GLU A 125 -8.06 -7.48 -27.10
N ALA A 126 -6.80 -7.80 -26.81
CA ALA A 126 -6.21 -7.48 -25.51
C ALA A 126 -6.10 -5.96 -25.30
N ALA A 127 -5.80 -5.19 -26.35
CA ALA A 127 -5.76 -3.73 -26.26
C ALA A 127 -7.16 -3.13 -26.02
N ILE A 128 -8.21 -3.63 -26.68
CA ILE A 128 -9.60 -3.22 -26.46
C ILE A 128 -10.02 -3.57 -25.02
N PHE A 129 -9.70 -4.79 -24.55
CA PHE A 129 -10.04 -5.21 -23.19
C PHE A 129 -9.29 -4.40 -22.12
N SER A 130 -8.06 -3.95 -22.37
CA SER A 130 -7.36 -3.03 -21.45
C SER A 130 -8.10 -1.70 -21.31
N GLY A 131 -8.71 -1.20 -22.39
CA GLY A 131 -9.59 -0.04 -22.38
C GLY A 131 -10.86 -0.26 -21.56
N ASP A 132 -11.46 -1.44 -21.67
CA ASP A 132 -12.63 -1.82 -20.87
C ASP A 132 -12.29 -1.90 -19.37
N LEU A 133 -11.14 -2.50 -19.02
CA LEU A 133 -10.65 -2.56 -17.65
C LEU A 133 -10.38 -1.15 -17.10
N PHE A 134 -9.73 -0.30 -17.88
CA PHE A 134 -9.49 1.09 -17.45
C PHE A 134 -10.79 1.85 -17.22
N ARG A 135 -11.79 1.68 -18.08
CA ARG A 135 -13.13 2.26 -17.88
C ARG A 135 -13.80 1.72 -16.61
N MET A 136 -13.71 0.42 -16.35
CA MET A 136 -14.22 -0.21 -15.14
C MET A 136 -13.60 0.41 -13.88
N TYR A 137 -12.26 0.52 -13.83
CA TYR A 137 -11.57 1.14 -12.69
C TYR A 137 -11.88 2.64 -12.57
N SER A 138 -12.02 3.35 -13.67
CA SER A 138 -12.39 4.77 -13.64
C SER A 138 -13.78 4.98 -13.02
N ARG A 139 -14.75 4.15 -13.38
CA ARG A 139 -16.09 4.21 -12.78
C ARG A 139 -16.10 3.78 -11.32
N TYR A 140 -15.28 2.81 -10.97
CA TYR A 140 -15.10 2.44 -9.57
C TYR A 140 -14.51 3.59 -8.75
N ALA A 141 -13.49 4.26 -9.27
CA ALA A 141 -12.89 5.42 -8.63
C ALA A 141 -13.91 6.57 -8.46
N GLU A 142 -14.73 6.85 -9.48
CA GLU A 142 -15.81 7.84 -9.37
C GLU A 142 -16.80 7.51 -8.24
N ARG A 143 -17.19 6.24 -8.10
CA ARG A 143 -18.07 5.77 -7.02
C ARG A 143 -17.45 5.93 -5.63
N GLN A 144 -16.13 5.71 -5.52
CA GLN A 144 -15.40 5.87 -4.27
C GLN A 144 -14.99 7.33 -3.98
N GLY A 145 -15.26 8.27 -4.90
CA GLY A 145 -14.85 9.67 -4.79
C GLY A 145 -13.35 9.88 -4.98
N TRP A 146 -12.68 8.98 -5.68
CA TRP A 146 -11.25 9.07 -6.00
C TRP A 146 -11.05 9.85 -7.32
N LYS A 147 -9.87 10.45 -7.44
CA LYS A 147 -9.45 11.14 -8.65
C LYS A 147 -8.50 10.26 -9.44
N ILE A 148 -8.73 10.17 -10.76
CA ILE A 148 -7.82 9.49 -11.69
C ILE A 148 -7.17 10.53 -12.60
N GLU A 149 -5.85 10.42 -12.75
CA GLU A 149 -5.04 11.21 -13.67
C GLU A 149 -4.24 10.28 -14.58
N VAL A 150 -4.44 10.39 -15.89
CA VAL A 150 -3.67 9.60 -16.87
C VAL A 150 -2.29 10.22 -17.02
N LEU A 151 -1.25 9.44 -16.72
CA LEU A 151 0.15 9.87 -16.82
C LEU A 151 0.78 9.52 -18.17
N SER A 152 0.43 8.34 -18.68
CA SER A 152 0.95 7.86 -19.97
C SER A 152 -0.04 6.90 -20.61
N GLU A 153 -0.18 6.99 -21.92
CA GLU A 153 -1.01 6.09 -22.70
C GLU A 153 -0.38 5.71 -24.03
N ARG A 154 -0.57 4.47 -24.43
CA ARG A 154 -0.24 3.96 -25.76
C ARG A 154 -1.48 3.35 -26.35
N PRO A 155 -2.16 4.03 -27.29
CA PRO A 155 -3.40 3.53 -27.87
C PRO A 155 -3.18 2.28 -28.71
N GLY A 156 -4.20 1.41 -28.74
CA GLY A 156 -4.28 0.27 -29.65
C GLY A 156 -4.64 0.71 -31.06
N GLU A 157 -4.33 -0.12 -32.05
CA GLU A 157 -4.63 0.19 -33.46
C GLU A 157 -6.12 0.17 -33.78
N HIS A 158 -6.88 -0.66 -33.04
CA HIS A 158 -8.33 -0.83 -33.20
C HIS A 158 -9.11 -0.35 -31.98
N GLY A 159 -8.55 0.59 -31.19
CA GLY A 159 -9.11 1.10 -29.95
C GLY A 159 -8.48 0.46 -28.71
N GLY A 160 -8.90 0.96 -27.54
CA GLY A 160 -8.28 0.58 -26.25
C GLY A 160 -6.83 1.03 -26.12
N TYR A 161 -6.06 0.32 -25.30
CA TYR A 161 -4.69 0.71 -24.98
C TYR A 161 -3.75 -0.50 -25.04
N LYS A 162 -2.60 -0.36 -25.73
CA LYS A 162 -1.48 -1.30 -25.58
C LYS A 162 -0.88 -1.19 -24.18
N GLU A 163 -0.89 0.02 -23.63
CA GLU A 163 -0.47 0.33 -22.26
C GLU A 163 -1.18 1.61 -21.81
N ILE A 164 -1.65 1.65 -20.58
CA ILE A 164 -2.11 2.85 -19.92
C ILE A 164 -1.63 2.88 -18.48
N ILE A 165 -1.08 4.02 -18.06
CA ILE A 165 -0.59 4.26 -16.71
C ILE A 165 -1.32 5.47 -16.17
N SER A 166 -1.96 5.33 -15.03
CA SER A 166 -2.69 6.39 -14.35
C SER A 166 -2.37 6.42 -12.87
N ARG A 167 -2.44 7.61 -12.29
CA ARG A 167 -2.39 7.84 -10.85
C ARG A 167 -3.81 7.87 -10.32
N VAL A 168 -4.06 7.13 -9.25
CA VAL A 168 -5.34 7.14 -8.54
C VAL A 168 -5.11 7.71 -7.15
N GLU A 169 -5.79 8.82 -6.85
CA GLU A 169 -5.63 9.58 -5.61
C GLU A 169 -6.94 9.55 -4.81
N GLY A 170 -6.84 9.22 -3.53
CA GLY A 170 -7.99 9.18 -2.63
C GLY A 170 -7.71 8.44 -1.34
N ARG A 171 -8.74 8.23 -0.56
CA ARG A 171 -8.64 7.54 0.72
C ARG A 171 -8.66 6.03 0.51
N ASP A 172 -7.71 5.32 1.15
CA ASP A 172 -7.62 3.86 1.19
C ASP A 172 -7.58 3.19 -0.21
N VAL A 173 -6.97 3.87 -1.18
CA VAL A 173 -6.93 3.40 -2.58
C VAL A 173 -6.14 2.11 -2.68
N TYR A 174 -4.92 2.06 -2.10
CA TYR A 174 -4.09 0.86 -2.13
C TYR A 174 -4.75 -0.30 -1.39
N ALA A 175 -5.36 -0.05 -0.23
CA ALA A 175 -6.06 -1.07 0.55
C ALA A 175 -7.12 -1.83 -0.23
N ARG A 176 -7.80 -1.14 -1.17
CA ARG A 176 -8.85 -1.72 -2.01
C ARG A 176 -8.32 -2.32 -3.32
N LEU A 177 -7.39 -1.64 -3.98
CA LEU A 177 -6.92 -2.03 -5.31
C LEU A 177 -5.74 -3.01 -5.31
N LYS A 178 -5.01 -3.19 -4.20
CA LYS A 178 -3.83 -4.10 -4.13
C LYS A 178 -4.12 -5.53 -4.60
N PHE A 179 -5.36 -5.98 -4.49
CA PHE A 179 -5.81 -7.31 -4.94
C PHE A 179 -6.06 -7.40 -6.45
N GLU A 180 -6.00 -6.28 -7.19
CA GLU A 180 -6.24 -6.25 -8.63
C GLU A 180 -5.00 -6.57 -9.46
N SER A 181 -3.82 -6.64 -8.84
CA SER A 181 -2.57 -6.96 -9.54
C SER A 181 -2.54 -8.40 -10.02
N GLY A 182 -2.24 -8.59 -11.31
CA GLY A 182 -2.12 -9.90 -11.94
C GLY A 182 -2.66 -9.96 -13.38
N ALA A 183 -2.83 -11.16 -13.89
CA ALA A 183 -3.35 -11.40 -15.24
C ALA A 183 -4.89 -11.54 -15.23
N HIS A 184 -5.55 -10.71 -16.01
CA HIS A 184 -7.00 -10.67 -16.21
C HIS A 184 -7.34 -11.27 -17.58
N ARG A 185 -8.09 -12.37 -17.57
CA ARG A 185 -8.45 -13.10 -18.78
C ARG A 185 -9.86 -12.76 -19.23
N VAL A 186 -10.03 -12.44 -20.51
CA VAL A 186 -11.33 -12.21 -21.14
C VAL A 186 -11.69 -13.35 -22.09
N GLN A 187 -12.95 -13.71 -22.12
CA GLN A 187 -13.56 -14.65 -23.06
C GLN A 187 -14.78 -13.97 -23.67
N ARG A 188 -14.67 -13.56 -24.93
CA ARG A 188 -15.78 -12.98 -25.71
C ARG A 188 -15.52 -13.11 -27.21
N VAL A 189 -16.52 -12.81 -28.00
CA VAL A 189 -16.35 -12.58 -29.45
C VAL A 189 -15.76 -11.18 -29.61
N PRO A 190 -14.52 -11.02 -30.12
CA PRO A 190 -13.92 -9.72 -30.35
C PRO A 190 -14.72 -8.87 -31.34
N GLU A 191 -14.69 -7.56 -31.22
CA GLU A 191 -15.28 -6.65 -32.22
C GLU A 191 -14.61 -6.78 -33.59
N THR A 192 -13.37 -7.26 -33.63
CA THR A 192 -12.57 -7.50 -34.84
C THR A 192 -12.83 -8.86 -35.48
N GLU A 193 -13.65 -9.74 -34.86
CA GLU A 193 -13.92 -11.10 -35.34
C GLU A 193 -15.20 -11.15 -36.17
N SER A 194 -15.05 -11.48 -37.45
CA SER A 194 -16.18 -11.53 -38.40
C SER A 194 -16.98 -12.84 -38.37
N GLN A 195 -16.40 -13.92 -37.80
CA GLN A 195 -17.00 -15.29 -37.83
C GLN A 195 -17.71 -15.64 -36.51
N GLY A 196 -17.79 -14.71 -35.56
CA GLY A 196 -18.46 -14.91 -34.27
C GLY A 196 -17.79 -15.93 -33.33
N ARG A 197 -16.50 -16.20 -33.52
CA ARG A 197 -15.75 -17.12 -32.64
C ARG A 197 -15.38 -16.45 -31.32
N ILE A 198 -15.54 -17.17 -30.21
CA ILE A 198 -15.09 -16.73 -28.90
C ILE A 198 -13.56 -16.82 -28.85
N HIS A 199 -12.92 -15.70 -28.60
CA HIS A 199 -11.48 -15.63 -28.36
C HIS A 199 -11.18 -15.52 -26.86
N THR A 200 -9.97 -15.94 -26.50
CA THR A 200 -9.45 -15.81 -25.15
C THR A 200 -8.23 -14.89 -25.19
N SER A 201 -8.35 -13.72 -24.58
CA SER A 201 -7.27 -12.74 -24.49
C SER A 201 -6.97 -12.44 -23.03
N ALA A 202 -5.84 -11.80 -22.76
CA ALA A 202 -5.43 -11.44 -21.41
C ALA A 202 -4.79 -10.05 -21.38
N CYS A 203 -5.03 -9.34 -20.29
CA CYS A 203 -4.35 -8.12 -19.92
C CYS A 203 -3.66 -8.32 -18.58
N THR A 204 -2.64 -7.54 -18.31
CA THR A 204 -2.00 -7.47 -16.99
C THR A 204 -2.33 -6.17 -16.32
N VAL A 205 -2.65 -6.24 -15.04
CA VAL A 205 -2.89 -5.09 -14.17
C VAL A 205 -1.81 -5.09 -13.10
N ALA A 206 -1.18 -3.94 -12.88
CA ALA A 206 -0.26 -3.73 -11.77
C ALA A 206 -0.73 -2.53 -10.95
N ILE A 207 -0.89 -2.74 -9.66
CA ILE A 207 -1.18 -1.71 -8.67
C ILE A 207 0.07 -1.53 -7.83
N MET A 208 0.67 -0.36 -7.94
CA MET A 208 1.87 0.00 -7.18
C MET A 208 1.54 1.18 -6.27
N ALA A 209 1.92 1.07 -5.02
CA ALA A 209 1.77 2.19 -4.10
C ALA A 209 2.63 3.37 -4.57
N GLU A 210 2.09 4.59 -4.47
CA GLU A 210 2.86 5.80 -4.77
C GLU A 210 3.94 5.95 -3.69
N PRO A 211 5.24 5.95 -4.07
CA PRO A 211 6.30 6.11 -3.08
C PRO A 211 6.23 7.51 -2.46
N ASP A 212 6.58 7.60 -1.19
CA ASP A 212 6.77 8.89 -0.54
C ASP A 212 7.84 9.70 -1.28
N GLU A 213 7.68 11.02 -1.32
CA GLU A 213 8.70 11.91 -1.88
C GLU A 213 10.03 11.66 -1.18
N MET A 214 11.08 11.47 -1.98
CA MET A 214 12.41 11.27 -1.42
C MET A 214 12.88 12.59 -0.78
N ASP A 215 13.08 12.57 0.51
CA ASP A 215 13.72 13.68 1.21
C ASP A 215 15.10 13.97 0.64
N GLU A 216 15.53 15.22 0.72
CA GLU A 216 16.90 15.59 0.35
C GLU A 216 17.89 14.74 1.19
N ILE A 217 18.82 14.08 0.49
CA ILE A 217 19.82 13.25 1.16
C ILE A 217 20.75 14.18 1.97
N GLU A 218 20.60 14.14 3.27
CA GLU A 218 21.54 14.79 4.17
C GLU A 218 22.82 13.97 4.28
N ILE A 219 23.94 14.57 3.85
CA ILE A 219 25.24 13.93 3.93
C ILE A 219 25.86 14.18 5.29
N ASN A 220 25.99 13.11 6.09
CA ASN A 220 26.69 13.23 7.37
C ASN A 220 28.20 13.44 7.14
N LYS A 221 28.76 14.46 7.76
CA LYS A 221 30.19 14.78 7.64
C LYS A 221 31.11 13.66 8.16
N SER A 222 30.65 12.84 9.10
CA SER A 222 31.40 11.67 9.60
C SER A 222 31.59 10.58 8.56
N ASP A 223 30.71 10.52 7.57
CA ASP A 223 30.70 9.52 6.50
C ASP A 223 31.52 9.93 5.30
N LEU A 224 32.17 11.13 5.41
CA LEU A 224 33.00 11.68 4.35
C LEU A 224 34.47 11.60 4.69
N ARG A 225 35.23 10.97 3.81
CA ARG A 225 36.68 11.13 3.75
C ARG A 225 37.02 12.22 2.75
N VAL A 226 37.75 13.23 3.21
CA VAL A 226 38.16 14.40 2.41
C VAL A 226 39.68 14.36 2.20
N ASP A 227 40.10 14.14 0.97
CA ASP A 227 41.50 14.17 0.59
C ASP A 227 41.75 15.40 -0.27
N THR A 228 42.84 16.15 0.03
CA THR A 228 43.27 17.29 -0.76
C THR A 228 44.57 16.96 -1.45
N TYR A 229 44.70 17.41 -2.70
CA TYR A 229 45.91 17.15 -3.50
C TYR A 229 46.16 18.28 -4.50
N ARG A 230 47.32 18.23 -5.14
CA ARG A 230 47.71 19.24 -6.16
C ARG A 230 46.99 18.97 -7.45
N SER A 231 46.38 20.02 -8.02
CA SER A 231 45.72 19.93 -9.31
C SER A 231 46.74 19.56 -10.41
N SER A 232 46.33 18.68 -11.32
CA SER A 232 47.12 18.32 -12.49
C SER A 232 46.55 19.07 -13.71
N GLY A 233 47.38 19.82 -14.46
CA GLY A 233 46.94 20.51 -15.68
C GLY A 233 47.89 21.58 -16.13
N ALA A 234 47.67 22.14 -17.33
CA ALA A 234 48.41 23.29 -17.89
C ALA A 234 48.09 24.52 -17.04
N GLY A 235 48.98 24.87 -16.12
CA GLY A 235 48.84 26.04 -15.24
C GLY A 235 50.18 26.54 -14.74
N GLY A 236 50.23 27.81 -14.30
CA GLY A 236 51.41 28.45 -13.78
C GLY A 236 51.80 27.97 -12.37
N GLN A 237 52.76 28.69 -11.76
CA GLN A 237 53.37 28.35 -10.48
C GLN A 237 52.37 28.09 -9.31
N HIS A 238 51.15 28.64 -9.36
CA HIS A 238 50.10 28.46 -8.34
C HIS A 238 49.47 27.07 -8.38
N VAL A 239 49.25 26.47 -9.58
CA VAL A 239 48.64 25.13 -9.76
C VAL A 239 49.54 24.03 -9.20
N ASN A 240 50.85 24.21 -9.33
CA ASN A 240 51.85 23.21 -8.96
C ASN A 240 52.29 23.29 -7.48
N LYS A 241 51.94 24.35 -6.75
CA LYS A 241 52.38 24.56 -5.34
C LYS A 241 51.25 24.48 -4.32
N THR A 242 49.98 24.56 -4.73
CA THR A 242 48.85 24.63 -3.80
C THR A 242 47.96 23.40 -3.93
N ASP A 243 47.62 22.78 -2.80
CA ASP A 243 46.67 21.64 -2.74
C ASP A 243 45.23 22.12 -2.88
N SER A 244 44.85 22.55 -4.09
CA SER A 244 43.54 23.12 -4.40
C SER A 244 42.51 22.07 -4.84
N ALA A 245 42.94 20.92 -5.33
CA ALA A 245 42.06 19.85 -5.72
C ALA A 245 41.52 19.12 -4.50
N VAL A 246 40.24 18.76 -4.55
CA VAL A 246 39.53 18.07 -3.49
C VAL A 246 38.91 16.77 -4.02
N ARG A 247 39.15 15.66 -3.29
CA ARG A 247 38.49 14.37 -3.47
C ARG A 247 37.64 14.11 -2.28
N LEU A 248 36.37 13.84 -2.50
CA LEU A 248 35.42 13.41 -1.49
C LEU A 248 35.08 11.93 -1.72
N THR A 249 35.23 11.12 -0.70
CA THR A 249 34.81 9.70 -0.71
C THR A 249 33.72 9.53 0.31
N HIS A 250 32.54 9.12 -0.11
CA HIS A 250 31.45 8.73 0.79
C HIS A 250 31.68 7.29 1.22
N LEU A 251 32.03 7.10 2.49
CA LEU A 251 32.47 5.80 3.03
C LEU A 251 31.41 4.69 2.91
N PRO A 252 30.11 4.95 3.24
CA PRO A 252 29.10 3.90 3.17
C PRO A 252 28.83 3.39 1.74
N THR A 253 28.86 4.28 0.73
CA THR A 253 28.54 3.91 -0.66
C THR A 253 29.77 3.66 -1.52
N GLY A 254 30.95 4.10 -1.08
CA GLY A 254 32.18 4.07 -1.86
C GLY A 254 32.24 5.06 -3.04
N ILE A 255 31.26 5.96 -3.15
CA ILE A 255 31.23 6.97 -4.24
C ILE A 255 32.35 7.97 -4.02
N VAL A 256 33.14 8.21 -5.09
CA VAL A 256 34.23 9.16 -5.10
C VAL A 256 33.91 10.28 -6.09
N VAL A 257 34.12 11.52 -5.63
CA VAL A 257 33.97 12.74 -6.45
C VAL A 257 35.23 13.58 -6.32
N GLU A 258 35.72 14.04 -7.43
CA GLU A 258 36.90 14.93 -7.50
C GLU A 258 36.52 16.26 -8.16
N CYS A 259 37.07 17.34 -7.62
CA CYS A 259 36.91 18.67 -8.19
C CYS A 259 38.24 19.42 -8.11
N GLN A 260 38.70 19.93 -9.26
CA GLN A 260 39.95 20.68 -9.38
C GLN A 260 39.84 21.93 -10.30
N ASP A 261 38.57 22.31 -10.61
CA ASP A 261 38.28 23.34 -11.64
C ASP A 261 38.64 24.76 -11.17
N GLU A 262 38.55 25.02 -9.86
CA GLU A 262 38.73 26.31 -9.26
C GLU A 262 40.11 26.42 -8.57
N ARG A 263 40.62 27.66 -8.47
CA ARG A 263 41.88 27.94 -7.75
C ARG A 263 41.70 27.87 -6.23
N SER A 264 40.47 27.94 -5.74
CA SER A 264 40.11 27.93 -4.30
C SER A 264 39.71 26.53 -3.88
N GLN A 265 40.41 25.95 -2.90
CA GLN A 265 40.08 24.68 -2.27
C GLN A 265 38.64 24.68 -1.70
N HIS A 266 38.21 25.80 -1.08
CA HIS A 266 36.85 25.92 -0.53
C HIS A 266 35.77 25.84 -1.62
N LYS A 267 35.99 26.48 -2.77
CA LYS A 267 35.07 26.40 -3.91
C LYS A 267 35.02 24.99 -4.50
N ASN A 268 36.18 24.35 -4.65
CA ASN A 268 36.27 22.97 -5.13
C ASN A 268 35.58 22.02 -4.15
N ARG A 269 35.71 22.21 -2.84
CA ARG A 269 35.03 21.42 -1.82
C ARG A 269 33.50 21.59 -1.88
N ALA A 270 33.01 22.81 -2.00
CA ALA A 270 31.56 23.07 -2.12
C ALA A 270 31.01 22.42 -3.41
N ARG A 271 31.71 22.54 -4.54
CA ARG A 271 31.30 21.93 -5.81
C ARG A 271 31.35 20.40 -5.75
N ALA A 272 32.40 19.83 -5.15
CA ALA A 272 32.51 18.39 -4.95
C ALA A 272 31.39 17.87 -4.04
N MET A 273 30.98 18.62 -3.03
CA MET A 273 29.85 18.27 -2.15
C MET A 273 28.54 18.24 -2.95
N SER A 274 28.26 19.28 -3.74
CA SER A 274 27.07 19.33 -4.61
C SER A 274 27.05 18.18 -5.64
N LEU A 275 28.20 17.85 -6.23
CA LEU A 275 28.32 16.72 -7.15
C LEU A 275 28.13 15.37 -6.45
N LEU A 276 28.61 15.24 -5.23
CA LEU A 276 28.42 14.02 -4.41
C LEU A 276 26.95 13.85 -4.07
N GLN A 277 26.26 14.91 -3.64
CA GLN A 277 24.83 14.90 -3.33
C GLN A 277 24.01 14.50 -4.57
N ALA A 278 24.31 15.07 -5.74
CA ALA A 278 23.64 14.70 -6.99
C ALA A 278 23.87 13.22 -7.35
N ARG A 279 25.10 12.69 -7.19
CA ARG A 279 25.38 11.27 -7.46
C ARG A 279 24.70 10.32 -6.47
N LEU A 280 24.64 10.69 -5.19
CA LEU A 280 23.91 9.91 -4.18
C LEU A 280 22.42 9.89 -4.48
N MET A 281 21.84 11.03 -4.86
CA MET A 281 20.44 11.14 -5.26
C MET A 281 20.14 10.26 -6.49
N THR A 282 20.97 10.36 -7.56
CA THR A 282 20.82 9.51 -8.75
C THR A 282 20.86 8.03 -8.39
N ARG A 283 21.82 7.62 -7.55
CA ARG A 283 21.93 6.20 -7.11
C ARG A 283 20.71 5.74 -6.33
N ALA A 284 20.19 6.58 -5.43
CA ALA A 284 18.98 6.26 -4.67
C ALA A 284 17.76 6.14 -5.61
N GLN A 285 17.65 7.02 -6.61
CA GLN A 285 16.59 6.94 -7.63
C GLN A 285 16.72 5.68 -8.50
N ASP A 286 17.94 5.31 -8.91
CA ASP A 286 18.19 4.09 -9.69
C ASP A 286 17.80 2.83 -8.87
N GLN A 287 18.19 2.80 -7.60
CA GLN A 287 17.85 1.70 -6.70
C GLN A 287 16.32 1.59 -6.51
N GLN A 288 15.64 2.71 -6.25
CA GLN A 288 14.19 2.73 -6.12
C GLN A 288 13.50 2.26 -7.41
N ALA A 289 14.00 2.69 -8.58
CA ALA A 289 13.47 2.25 -9.87
C ALA A 289 13.68 0.74 -10.11
N GLU A 290 14.82 0.18 -9.69
CA GLU A 290 15.09 -1.26 -9.76
C GLU A 290 14.15 -2.06 -8.84
N GLU A 291 13.93 -1.59 -7.60
CA GLU A 291 13.01 -2.20 -6.64
C GLU A 291 11.56 -2.17 -7.17
N GLN A 292 11.09 -1.05 -7.69
CA GLN A 292 9.77 -0.92 -8.32
C GLN A 292 9.63 -1.84 -9.55
N ALA A 293 10.68 -1.94 -10.37
CA ALA A 293 10.67 -2.83 -11.53
C ALA A 293 10.64 -4.31 -11.13
N ALA A 294 11.27 -4.67 -10.02
CA ALA A 294 11.22 -6.01 -9.45
C ALA A 294 9.84 -6.32 -8.85
N GLU A 295 9.27 -5.40 -8.07
CA GLU A 295 7.94 -5.50 -7.50
C GLU A 295 6.89 -5.68 -8.61
N ARG A 296 6.93 -4.83 -9.66
CA ARG A 296 6.03 -4.95 -10.81
C ARG A 296 6.12 -6.31 -11.49
N ARG A 297 7.33 -6.84 -11.69
CA ARG A 297 7.51 -8.18 -12.28
C ARG A 297 6.87 -9.27 -11.42
N ASN A 298 6.98 -9.15 -10.10
CA ASN A 298 6.37 -10.11 -9.18
C ASN A 298 4.84 -10.01 -9.18
N LEU A 299 4.28 -8.80 -9.26
CA LEU A 299 2.83 -8.56 -9.29
C LEU A 299 2.16 -9.08 -10.57
N VAL A 300 2.84 -8.93 -11.72
CA VAL A 300 2.27 -9.26 -13.04
C VAL A 300 2.52 -10.72 -13.43
N GLY A 301 3.54 -11.36 -12.86
CA GLY A 301 3.96 -12.71 -13.24
C GLY A 301 4.41 -12.79 -14.70
N THR A 302 4.08 -13.87 -15.38
CA THR A 302 4.45 -14.09 -16.80
C THR A 302 3.57 -13.30 -17.78
N GLY A 303 2.41 -12.78 -17.34
CA GLY A 303 1.40 -12.17 -18.21
C GLY A 303 0.71 -13.15 -19.16
N ASP A 304 0.94 -14.45 -19.00
CA ASP A 304 0.27 -15.47 -19.79
C ASP A 304 -1.18 -15.66 -19.28
N ARG A 305 -2.09 -15.96 -20.21
CA ARG A 305 -3.49 -16.30 -19.90
C ARG A 305 -3.67 -17.53 -19.01
N SER A 306 -2.63 -18.34 -18.80
CA SER A 306 -2.62 -19.46 -17.85
C SER A 306 -2.51 -18.99 -16.40
N ASP A 307 -1.75 -17.92 -16.12
CA ASP A 307 -1.47 -17.39 -14.79
C ASP A 307 -2.55 -16.39 -14.29
N ARG A 308 -3.76 -16.54 -14.82
CA ARG A 308 -4.88 -15.65 -14.55
C ARG A 308 -5.29 -15.63 -13.08
N ILE A 309 -5.46 -14.44 -12.52
CA ILE A 309 -6.15 -14.26 -11.25
C ILE A 309 -7.67 -14.23 -11.43
N ARG A 310 -8.15 -13.67 -12.56
CA ARG A 310 -9.57 -13.47 -12.82
C ARG A 310 -9.97 -13.76 -14.27
N THR A 311 -11.19 -14.26 -14.46
CA THR A 311 -11.77 -14.50 -15.78
C THR A 311 -13.09 -13.76 -15.96
N TYR A 312 -13.19 -13.02 -17.06
CA TYR A 312 -14.36 -12.26 -17.51
C TYR A 312 -14.98 -13.02 -18.69
N ASN A 313 -16.07 -13.73 -18.46
CA ASN A 313 -16.78 -14.51 -19.49
C ASN A 313 -18.05 -13.76 -19.91
N PHE A 314 -17.95 -13.01 -21.00
CA PHE A 314 -19.06 -12.19 -21.51
C PHE A 314 -20.26 -13.00 -21.99
N PRO A 315 -20.11 -14.10 -22.78
CA PRO A 315 -21.24 -14.92 -23.20
C PRO A 315 -22.07 -15.49 -22.05
N GLN A 316 -21.46 -15.73 -20.89
CA GLN A 316 -22.14 -16.24 -19.69
C GLN A 316 -22.49 -15.15 -18.68
N GLY A 317 -22.13 -13.89 -18.93
CA GLY A 317 -22.32 -12.79 -17.96
C GLY A 317 -21.59 -13.06 -16.63
N ARG A 318 -20.50 -13.83 -16.65
CA ARG A 318 -19.86 -14.40 -15.47
C ARG A 318 -18.46 -13.86 -15.27
N LEU A 319 -18.18 -13.43 -14.03
CA LEU A 319 -16.85 -13.14 -13.53
C LEU A 319 -16.43 -14.23 -12.54
N THR A 320 -15.20 -14.73 -12.66
CA THR A 320 -14.65 -15.71 -11.72
C THR A 320 -13.28 -15.22 -11.22
N ASP A 321 -13.15 -15.04 -9.91
CA ASP A 321 -11.84 -14.86 -9.26
C ASP A 321 -11.33 -16.22 -8.81
N HIS A 322 -10.18 -16.62 -9.35
CA HIS A 322 -9.63 -17.96 -9.15
C HIS A 322 -8.88 -18.14 -7.84
N ARG A 323 -8.53 -17.05 -7.16
CA ARG A 323 -7.79 -17.09 -5.89
C ARG A 323 -8.66 -17.61 -4.74
N ILE A 324 -9.91 -17.17 -4.72
CA ILE A 324 -10.90 -17.52 -3.68
C ILE A 324 -12.09 -18.32 -4.24
N ASN A 325 -12.00 -18.79 -5.50
CA ASN A 325 -13.07 -19.48 -6.20
C ASN A 325 -14.42 -18.75 -6.23
N LEU A 326 -14.38 -17.40 -6.17
CA LEU A 326 -15.57 -16.57 -6.24
C LEU A 326 -16.11 -16.52 -7.66
N THR A 327 -17.41 -16.81 -7.82
CA THR A 327 -18.10 -16.73 -9.11
C THR A 327 -19.32 -15.83 -8.98
N LEU A 328 -19.37 -14.77 -9.82
CA LEU A 328 -20.46 -13.80 -9.88
C LEU A 328 -21.08 -13.77 -11.26
N TYR A 329 -22.42 -13.78 -11.34
CA TYR A 329 -23.19 -13.65 -12.60
C TYR A 329 -23.67 -12.21 -12.82
N LYS A 330 -22.81 -11.23 -12.48
CA LYS A 330 -23.06 -9.80 -12.54
C LYS A 330 -21.96 -9.06 -13.30
N LEU A 331 -21.44 -9.69 -14.37
CA LEU A 331 -20.31 -9.14 -15.11
C LEU A 331 -20.56 -7.73 -15.63
N SER A 332 -21.76 -7.43 -16.11
CA SER A 332 -22.10 -6.09 -16.60
C SER A 332 -22.04 -5.03 -15.50
N GLU A 333 -22.52 -5.35 -14.29
CA GLU A 333 -22.49 -4.44 -13.14
C GLU A 333 -21.03 -4.17 -12.73
N VAL A 334 -20.20 -5.22 -12.70
CA VAL A 334 -18.77 -5.10 -12.39
C VAL A 334 -18.05 -4.22 -13.43
N MET A 335 -18.32 -4.42 -14.74
CA MET A 335 -17.73 -3.58 -15.80
C MET A 335 -18.20 -2.13 -15.75
N GLU A 336 -19.33 -1.85 -15.09
CA GLU A 336 -19.83 -0.51 -14.79
C GLU A 336 -19.32 0.04 -13.44
N GLY A 337 -18.28 -0.61 -12.84
CA GLY A 337 -17.58 -0.14 -11.65
C GLY A 337 -18.16 -0.66 -10.33
N ASP A 338 -18.96 -1.73 -10.31
CA ASP A 338 -19.42 -2.38 -9.07
C ASP A 338 -18.39 -3.44 -8.64
N LEU A 339 -17.19 -2.99 -8.26
CA LEU A 339 -16.08 -3.87 -7.87
C LEU A 339 -16.14 -4.32 -6.40
N ASP A 340 -16.93 -3.68 -5.55
CA ASP A 340 -16.99 -4.04 -4.13
C ASP A 340 -17.45 -5.49 -3.93
N ALA A 341 -18.33 -6.00 -4.82
CA ALA A 341 -18.74 -7.40 -4.83
C ALA A 341 -17.57 -8.41 -5.00
N VAL A 342 -16.43 -7.96 -5.51
CA VAL A 342 -15.21 -8.76 -5.70
C VAL A 342 -14.15 -8.40 -4.67
N VAL A 343 -13.97 -7.10 -4.39
CA VAL A 343 -12.91 -6.59 -3.51
C VAL A 343 -13.17 -6.98 -2.05
N GLU A 344 -14.42 -6.86 -1.57
CA GLU A 344 -14.72 -7.16 -0.17
C GLU A 344 -14.50 -8.64 0.20
N PRO A 345 -14.92 -9.64 -0.60
CA PRO A 345 -14.57 -11.03 -0.32
C PRO A 345 -13.06 -11.31 -0.30
N LEU A 346 -12.29 -10.66 -1.20
CA LEU A 346 -10.83 -10.79 -1.21
C LEU A 346 -10.18 -10.18 0.03
N ARG A 347 -10.70 -9.05 0.50
CA ARG A 347 -10.25 -8.43 1.75
C ARG A 347 -10.53 -9.33 2.95
N HIS A 348 -11.73 -9.91 3.01
CA HIS A 348 -12.10 -10.83 4.09
C HIS A 348 -11.22 -12.07 4.10
N GLU A 349 -10.95 -12.68 2.94
CA GLU A 349 -10.06 -13.86 2.85
C GLU A 349 -8.63 -13.49 3.29
N TYR A 350 -8.10 -12.36 2.81
CA TYR A 350 -6.79 -11.87 3.23
C TYR A 350 -6.73 -11.62 4.75
N GLN A 351 -7.77 -11.05 5.34
CA GLN A 351 -7.84 -10.85 6.78
C GLN A 351 -7.90 -12.18 7.53
N ALA A 352 -8.65 -13.17 7.01
CA ALA A 352 -8.72 -14.50 7.60
C ALA A 352 -7.36 -15.21 7.58
N ASP A 353 -6.61 -15.12 6.47
CA ASP A 353 -5.26 -15.67 6.36
C ASP A 353 -4.29 -15.00 7.35
N GLN A 354 -4.37 -13.68 7.50
CA GLN A 354 -3.57 -12.93 8.48
C GLN A 354 -3.90 -13.34 9.93
N LEU A 355 -5.19 -13.52 10.23
CA LEU A 355 -5.64 -14.00 11.55
C LEU A 355 -5.14 -15.42 11.84
N ALA A 356 -5.19 -16.31 10.84
CA ALA A 356 -4.66 -17.66 10.97
C ALA A 356 -3.16 -17.65 11.26
N ALA A 357 -2.40 -16.84 10.54
CA ALA A 357 -0.96 -16.68 10.76
C ALA A 357 -0.62 -16.15 12.18
N LEU A 358 -1.42 -15.19 12.68
CA LEU A 358 -1.28 -14.68 14.05
C LEU A 358 -1.67 -15.72 15.12
N ALA A 359 -2.53 -16.68 14.77
CA ALA A 359 -2.95 -17.72 15.69
C ALA A 359 -1.92 -18.85 15.84
N GLU A 360 -1.05 -19.03 14.85
CA GLU A 360 0.01 -20.06 14.81
C GLU A 360 1.34 -19.59 15.45
N GLY A 361 1.58 -18.29 15.55
CA GLY A 361 2.76 -17.67 16.18
C GLY A 361 2.50 -17.22 17.60
#